data_842c0b2443827b5c6eb7673a02706650
#
_entry.id   842c0b2443827b5c6eb7673a02706650
#
_cell.length_a   1.000
_cell.length_b   1.000
_cell.length_c   1.000
_cell.angle_alpha   90.00
_cell.angle_beta   90.00
_cell.angle_gamma   90.00
#
_symmetry.space_group_name_H-M   'P 1'
#
loop_
_entity.id
_entity.type
_entity.pdbx_description
1 polymer ?
#
loop_
_entity_poly.entity_id
_entity_poly.type
_entity_poly.pdbx_seq_one_letter_code
_entity_poly.pdbx_strand_id
1 'polypeptide(L)'
;KSFAVIALALLSGTLFVATPVSAAPATPSGAARTAPWNSETTELEADNRIIYGRLPNGLRYAIRRNDRPENQVLVRLAFEFGSAAEADDEQGLAHFIEHMAFNGSSNVPEGEMVRMLERLGLSFGADTNASTGFVRTQYKLDLPKADPELIERALFLMRETASEVTFSPGAVDGERGVVIAEMRDRENYGFQRNRAASELLYPDSYFSTRYPIGKKEV
;
A
#
# COMPACT_ATOMS: atom_id res chain seq x y z
N LYS A 1 -11.22 -7.89 -2.07
CA LYS A 1 -12.16 -6.82 -1.68
C LYS A 1 -12.58 -6.13 -2.97
N SER A 2 -13.86 -6.17 -3.31
CA SER A 2 -14.39 -5.44 -4.46
C SER A 2 -14.40 -3.95 -4.13
N PHE A 3 -13.65 -3.18 -4.92
CA PHE A 3 -13.75 -1.73 -4.89
C PHE A 3 -15.06 -1.31 -5.56
N ALA A 4 -15.84 -0.46 -4.88
CA ALA A 4 -17.03 0.13 -5.47
C ALA A 4 -16.58 1.22 -6.46
N VAL A 5 -16.83 1.00 -7.74
CA VAL A 5 -16.68 2.02 -8.78
C VAL A 5 -17.80 3.04 -8.60
N ILE A 6 -17.45 4.30 -8.32
CA ILE A 6 -18.40 5.41 -8.37
C ILE A 6 -18.46 5.88 -9.82
N ALA A 7 -19.51 5.44 -10.53
CA ALA A 7 -19.85 6.01 -11.83
C ALA A 7 -20.63 7.31 -11.61
N LEU A 8 -20.07 8.44 -12.03
CA LEU A 8 -20.74 9.72 -12.05
C LEU A 8 -21.56 9.82 -13.35
N ALA A 9 -22.85 9.58 -13.28
CA ALA A 9 -23.78 9.86 -14.37
C ALA A 9 -24.47 11.21 -14.11
N LEU A 10 -24.14 12.20 -14.92
CA LEU A 10 -24.94 13.42 -15.08
C LEU A 10 -26.15 13.09 -15.94
N LEU A 11 -27.39 13.25 -15.48
CA LEU A 11 -28.49 13.97 -16.13
C LEU A 11 -29.84 13.85 -15.40
N SER A 12 -30.49 15.01 -15.29
CA SER A 12 -31.93 15.27 -15.10
C SER A 12 -32.63 14.81 -13.81
N GLY A 13 -32.96 15.79 -13.04
CA GLY A 13 -33.92 15.95 -11.97
C GLY A 13 -34.97 14.87 -11.72
N THR A 14 -34.68 14.02 -10.76
CA THR A 14 -35.65 13.40 -9.89
C THR A 14 -34.94 13.16 -8.55
N LEU A 15 -35.54 13.69 -7.48
CA LEU A 15 -35.10 13.51 -6.12
C LEU A 15 -35.18 12.01 -5.76
N PHE A 16 -34.08 11.29 -5.90
CA PHE A 16 -33.93 9.98 -5.27
C PHE A 16 -33.30 10.17 -3.90
N VAL A 17 -34.08 9.90 -2.88
CA VAL A 17 -33.58 9.72 -1.51
C VAL A 17 -32.72 8.46 -1.53
N ALA A 18 -31.39 8.64 -1.56
CA ALA A 18 -30.45 7.53 -1.45
C ALA A 18 -30.53 6.96 -0.04
N THR A 19 -31.09 5.78 0.13
CA THR A 19 -30.90 4.99 1.32
C THR A 19 -29.43 4.61 1.42
N PRO A 20 -28.77 4.73 2.60
CA PRO A 20 -27.39 4.30 2.74
C PRO A 20 -27.33 2.78 2.52
N VAL A 21 -26.70 2.38 1.43
CA VAL A 21 -26.32 0.99 1.23
C VAL A 21 -25.19 0.69 2.22
N SER A 22 -25.56 0.07 3.33
CA SER A 22 -24.58 -0.53 4.23
C SER A 22 -23.86 -1.64 3.46
N ALA A 23 -22.66 -1.36 2.99
CA ALA A 23 -21.81 -2.37 2.38
C ALA A 23 -21.42 -3.37 3.49
N ALA A 24 -22.02 -4.55 3.45
CA ALA A 24 -21.55 -5.66 4.27
C ALA A 24 -20.05 -5.88 3.99
N PRO A 25 -19.20 -6.17 5.01
CA PRO A 25 -17.79 -6.43 4.79
C PRO A 25 -17.64 -7.59 3.79
N ALA A 26 -16.99 -7.31 2.66
CA ALA A 26 -16.76 -8.31 1.64
C ALA A 26 -15.99 -9.49 2.24
N THR A 27 -16.57 -10.66 2.20
CA THR A 27 -15.89 -11.89 2.64
C THR A 27 -14.69 -12.09 1.70
N PRO A 28 -13.46 -12.24 2.22
CA PRO A 28 -12.30 -12.43 1.37
C PRO A 28 -12.50 -13.67 0.49
N SER A 29 -12.18 -13.55 -0.79
CA SER A 29 -12.22 -14.66 -1.74
C SER A 29 -11.47 -15.87 -1.18
N GLY A 30 -12.05 -17.08 -1.26
CA GLY A 30 -11.44 -18.29 -0.73
C GLY A 30 -10.03 -18.57 -1.27
N ALA A 31 -9.71 -18.14 -2.48
CA ALA A 31 -8.39 -18.27 -3.10
C ALA A 31 -7.28 -17.51 -2.34
N ALA A 32 -7.58 -16.32 -1.80
CA ALA A 32 -6.60 -15.54 -1.04
C ALA A 32 -6.22 -16.21 0.30
N ARG A 33 -7.09 -17.02 0.87
CA ARG A 33 -6.86 -17.73 2.14
C ARG A 33 -5.93 -18.93 2.03
N THR A 34 -5.79 -19.48 0.85
CA THR A 34 -5.05 -20.73 0.60
C THR A 34 -3.77 -20.53 -0.21
N ALA A 35 -3.43 -19.28 -0.60
CA ALA A 35 -2.21 -19.04 -1.35
C ALA A 35 -0.99 -19.63 -0.61
N PRO A 36 -0.23 -20.56 -1.23
CA PRO A 36 0.89 -21.21 -0.56
C PRO A 36 2.05 -20.24 -0.37
N TRP A 37 2.95 -20.55 0.57
CA TRP A 37 4.28 -19.98 0.57
C TRP A 37 5.08 -20.54 -0.62
N ASN A 38 6.04 -19.77 -1.16
CA ASN A 38 6.84 -20.25 -2.27
C ASN A 38 7.58 -21.56 -1.95
N SER A 39 8.03 -21.72 -0.69
CA SER A 39 8.64 -22.97 -0.20
C SER A 39 7.69 -24.17 -0.19
N GLU A 40 6.39 -23.97 -0.21
CA GLU A 40 5.38 -25.06 -0.30
C GLU A 40 5.16 -25.51 -1.75
N THR A 41 5.64 -24.76 -2.73
CA THR A 41 5.42 -25.00 -4.18
C THR A 41 6.72 -25.20 -4.96
N THR A 42 7.86 -25.16 -4.31
CA THR A 42 9.20 -25.34 -4.93
C THR A 42 9.94 -26.47 -4.26
N GLU A 43 10.98 -26.98 -4.91
CA GLU A 43 11.89 -28.01 -4.36
C GLU A 43 12.88 -27.42 -3.32
N LEU A 44 12.87 -26.08 -3.15
CA LEU A 44 13.74 -25.42 -2.18
C LEU A 44 13.18 -25.57 -0.77
N GLU A 45 14.00 -26.05 0.13
CA GLU A 45 13.64 -26.10 1.54
C GLU A 45 13.46 -24.71 2.13
N ALA A 46 12.45 -24.54 2.97
CA ALA A 46 12.25 -23.31 3.72
C ALA A 46 13.45 -23.05 4.67
N ASP A 47 13.87 -21.81 4.80
CA ASP A 47 14.86 -21.42 5.82
C ASP A 47 14.27 -21.69 7.21
N ASN A 48 14.86 -22.67 7.94
CA ASN A 48 14.39 -23.09 9.26
C ASN A 48 14.56 -22.02 10.35
N ARG A 49 15.26 -20.91 10.06
CA ARG A 49 15.36 -19.73 10.92
C ARG A 49 14.17 -18.80 10.78
N ILE A 50 13.26 -19.04 9.86
CA ILE A 50 12.07 -18.23 9.60
C ILE A 50 10.84 -18.96 10.09
N ILE A 51 10.04 -18.31 10.91
CA ILE A 51 8.71 -18.79 11.31
C ILE A 51 7.72 -18.27 10.29
N TYR A 52 7.13 -19.18 9.52
CA TYR A 52 6.07 -18.87 8.57
C TYR A 52 4.70 -19.19 9.18
N GLY A 53 3.72 -18.34 8.92
CA GLY A 53 2.37 -18.59 9.38
C GLY A 53 1.29 -17.81 8.61
N ARG A 54 0.04 -18.08 8.99
CA ARG A 54 -1.15 -17.41 8.42
C ARG A 54 -2.12 -17.07 9.54
N LEU A 55 -2.71 -15.90 9.44
CA LEU A 55 -3.82 -15.53 10.30
C LEU A 55 -5.14 -16.07 9.73
N PRO A 56 -6.21 -16.18 10.55
CA PRO A 56 -7.52 -16.68 10.09
C PRO A 56 -8.12 -15.89 8.92
N ASN A 57 -7.77 -14.60 8.78
CA ASN A 57 -8.21 -13.76 7.67
C ASN A 57 -7.41 -13.97 6.37
N GLY A 58 -6.41 -14.88 6.37
CA GLY A 58 -5.57 -15.21 5.21
C GLY A 58 -4.27 -14.39 5.10
N LEU A 59 -4.04 -13.41 5.99
CA LEU A 59 -2.78 -12.67 6.00
C LEU A 59 -1.62 -13.62 6.34
N ARG A 60 -0.60 -13.65 5.49
CA ARG A 60 0.62 -14.42 5.69
C ARG A 60 1.63 -13.60 6.49
N TYR A 61 2.39 -14.27 7.35
CA TYR A 61 3.48 -13.62 8.06
C TYR A 61 4.73 -14.48 8.06
N ALA A 62 5.88 -13.83 8.07
CA ALA A 62 7.18 -14.47 8.23
C ALA A 62 7.97 -13.70 9.29
N ILE A 63 8.48 -14.41 10.30
CA ILE A 63 9.23 -13.84 11.41
C ILE A 63 10.63 -14.45 11.42
N ARG A 64 11.64 -13.61 11.36
CA ARG A 64 13.04 -14.03 11.46
C ARG A 64 13.74 -13.29 12.57
N ARG A 65 14.40 -14.04 13.47
CA ARG A 65 15.34 -13.47 14.42
C ARG A 65 16.62 -13.07 13.69
N ASN A 66 17.07 -11.84 13.94
CA ASN A 66 18.32 -11.29 13.44
C ASN A 66 19.16 -10.75 14.59
N ASP A 67 20.48 -10.87 14.45
CA ASP A 67 21.42 -10.35 15.44
C ASP A 67 21.98 -8.98 15.02
N ARG A 68 21.64 -8.53 13.81
CA ARG A 68 22.07 -7.23 13.25
C ARG A 68 20.93 -6.62 12.44
N PRO A 69 20.62 -5.31 12.66
CA PRO A 69 21.15 -4.47 13.73
C PRO A 69 20.72 -4.97 15.12
N GLU A 70 21.59 -4.78 16.12
CA GLU A 70 21.29 -5.21 17.50
C GLU A 70 20.11 -4.43 18.08
N ASN A 71 19.26 -5.13 18.82
CA ASN A 71 18.12 -4.56 19.53
C ASN A 71 17.15 -3.74 18.68
N GLN A 72 17.04 -4.02 17.37
CA GLN A 72 16.10 -3.38 16.46
C GLN A 72 15.06 -4.37 15.94
N VAL A 73 13.90 -3.84 15.51
CA VAL A 73 12.87 -4.63 14.87
C VAL A 73 12.48 -3.98 13.53
N LEU A 74 12.53 -4.77 12.46
CA LEU A 74 12.15 -4.33 11.13
C LEU A 74 10.77 -4.92 10.79
N VAL A 75 9.76 -4.06 10.70
CA VAL A 75 8.40 -4.47 10.32
C VAL A 75 8.15 -4.11 8.85
N ARG A 76 7.63 -5.06 8.11
CA ARG A 76 7.26 -4.91 6.69
C ARG A 76 5.84 -5.40 6.48
N LEU A 77 4.98 -4.55 5.92
CA LEU A 77 3.67 -4.92 5.41
C LEU A 77 3.73 -4.81 3.88
N ALA A 78 3.47 -5.90 3.18
CA ALA A 78 3.54 -5.95 1.74
C ALA A 78 2.21 -6.42 1.15
N PHE A 79 1.74 -5.70 0.14
CA PHE A 79 0.63 -6.09 -0.72
C PHE A 79 1.22 -6.57 -2.05
N GLU A 80 0.85 -7.75 -2.50
CA GLU A 80 1.19 -8.25 -3.83
C GLU A 80 0.27 -7.61 -4.89
N PHE A 81 0.26 -6.28 -4.88
CA PHE A 81 -0.50 -5.41 -5.77
C PHE A 81 0.32 -4.15 -6.02
N GLY A 82 0.42 -3.73 -7.27
CA GLY A 82 1.10 -2.52 -7.70
C GLY A 82 0.59 -2.08 -9.06
N SER A 83 1.25 -1.16 -9.69
CA SER A 83 0.76 -0.50 -10.92
C SER A 83 0.50 -1.45 -12.10
N ALA A 84 1.15 -2.61 -12.17
CA ALA A 84 0.89 -3.60 -13.22
C ALA A 84 -0.50 -4.26 -13.12
N ALA A 85 -1.16 -4.19 -11.96
CA ALA A 85 -2.48 -4.75 -11.74
C ALA A 85 -3.62 -3.72 -11.93
N GLU A 86 -3.29 -2.46 -12.21
CA GLU A 86 -4.24 -1.38 -12.46
C GLU A 86 -4.85 -1.51 -13.86
N ALA A 87 -6.12 -1.15 -14.01
CA ALA A 87 -6.75 -0.95 -15.32
C ALA A 87 -6.22 0.34 -16.01
N ASP A 88 -6.57 0.55 -17.26
CA ASP A 88 -6.08 1.70 -18.04
C ASP A 88 -6.53 3.05 -17.47
N ASP A 89 -7.69 3.08 -16.86
CA ASP A 89 -8.33 4.22 -16.19
C ASP A 89 -8.07 4.28 -14.66
N GLU A 90 -7.20 3.40 -14.15
CA GLU A 90 -6.84 3.32 -12.73
C GLU A 90 -5.35 3.61 -12.48
N GLN A 91 -4.60 4.02 -13.51
CA GLN A 91 -3.16 4.17 -13.40
C GLN A 91 -2.75 5.24 -12.40
N GLY A 92 -2.07 4.79 -11.33
CA GLY A 92 -1.65 5.61 -10.21
C GLY A 92 -2.43 5.39 -8.92
N LEU A 93 -3.54 4.65 -8.95
CA LEU A 93 -4.34 4.39 -7.74
C LEU A 93 -3.57 3.61 -6.67
N ALA A 94 -2.71 2.67 -7.04
CA ALA A 94 -1.90 1.93 -6.08
C ALA A 94 -0.96 2.87 -5.31
N HIS A 95 -0.33 3.81 -6.00
CA HIS A 95 0.53 4.83 -5.41
C HIS A 95 -0.29 5.85 -4.59
N PHE A 96 -1.43 6.27 -5.10
CA PHE A 96 -2.33 7.16 -4.37
C PHE A 96 -2.83 6.54 -3.05
N ILE A 97 -3.17 5.26 -3.06
CA ILE A 97 -3.57 4.53 -1.83
C ILE A 97 -2.39 4.42 -0.86
N GLU A 98 -1.15 4.29 -1.37
CA GLU A 98 0.05 4.33 -0.54
C GLU A 98 0.14 5.63 0.25
N HIS A 99 -0.07 6.77 -0.39
CA HIS A 99 -0.10 8.08 0.25
C HIS A 99 -1.24 8.19 1.27
N MET A 100 -2.45 7.80 0.86
CA MET A 100 -3.64 7.84 1.73
C MET A 100 -3.49 7.02 3.01
N ALA A 101 -2.66 5.97 2.99
CA ALA A 101 -2.40 5.13 4.16
C ALA A 101 -1.71 5.87 5.32
N PHE A 102 -1.10 7.02 5.05
CA PHE A 102 -0.52 7.90 6.09
C PHE A 102 -1.45 9.04 6.50
N ASN A 103 -2.52 9.26 5.78
CA ASN A 103 -3.44 10.36 6.04
C ASN A 103 -4.29 10.12 7.29
N GLY A 104 -4.96 8.95 7.37
CA GLY A 104 -5.77 8.57 8.51
C GLY A 104 -6.49 7.25 8.33
N SER A 105 -7.04 6.75 9.42
CA SER A 105 -7.76 5.48 9.45
C SER A 105 -8.96 5.55 10.41
N SER A 106 -9.72 4.46 10.50
CA SER A 106 -10.89 4.38 11.41
C SER A 106 -10.56 4.70 12.86
N ASN A 107 -9.34 4.41 13.31
CA ASN A 107 -8.93 4.59 14.71
C ASN A 107 -7.78 5.61 14.88
N VAL A 108 -7.27 6.16 13.77
CA VAL A 108 -6.22 7.17 13.78
C VAL A 108 -6.71 8.39 12.99
N PRO A 109 -6.97 9.52 13.65
CA PRO A 109 -7.43 10.74 12.99
C PRO A 109 -6.49 11.19 11.87
N GLU A 110 -7.04 11.91 10.90
CA GLU A 110 -6.28 12.51 9.80
C GLU A 110 -5.11 13.36 10.31
N GLY A 111 -3.93 13.13 9.74
CA GLY A 111 -2.68 13.81 10.11
C GLY A 111 -2.02 13.31 11.41
N GLU A 112 -2.63 12.38 12.14
CA GLU A 112 -2.06 11.85 13.39
C GLU A 112 -1.14 10.65 13.18
N MET A 113 -1.25 9.92 12.07
CA MET A 113 -0.42 8.74 11.80
C MET A 113 1.08 9.08 11.87
N VAL A 114 1.51 10.10 11.14
CA VAL A 114 2.92 10.53 11.10
C VAL A 114 3.36 11.03 12.48
N ARG A 115 2.53 11.84 13.16
CA ARG A 115 2.85 12.32 14.52
C ARG A 115 2.97 11.20 15.55
N MET A 116 2.16 10.14 15.41
CA MET A 116 2.28 8.95 16.28
C MET A 116 3.62 8.24 16.04
N LEU A 117 4.03 8.09 14.79
CA LEU A 117 5.31 7.49 14.42
C LEU A 117 6.48 8.33 14.96
N GLU A 118 6.44 9.64 14.82
CA GLU A 118 7.45 10.55 15.36
C GLU A 118 7.53 10.49 16.89
N ARG A 119 6.39 10.42 17.60
CA ARG A 119 6.38 10.22 19.06
C ARG A 119 6.96 8.88 19.49
N LEU A 120 6.98 7.87 18.61
CA LEU A 120 7.65 6.60 18.82
C LEU A 120 9.15 6.64 18.48
N GLY A 121 9.68 7.81 18.11
CA GLY A 121 11.07 8.02 17.73
C GLY A 121 11.41 7.59 16.31
N LEU A 122 10.42 7.46 15.44
CA LEU A 122 10.58 7.09 14.04
C LEU A 122 10.57 8.34 13.17
N SER A 123 11.60 8.51 12.35
CA SER A 123 11.69 9.60 11.38
C SER A 123 11.01 9.19 10.08
N PHE A 124 10.07 10.01 9.59
CA PHE A 124 9.45 9.79 8.28
C PHE A 124 10.51 9.89 7.17
N GLY A 125 10.49 8.97 6.23
CA GLY A 125 11.47 8.86 5.16
C GLY A 125 12.66 7.95 5.50
N ALA A 126 13.25 8.07 6.69
CA ALA A 126 14.36 7.23 7.14
C ALA A 126 13.89 5.91 7.76
N ASP A 127 13.14 5.99 8.86
CA ASP A 127 12.71 4.82 9.64
C ASP A 127 11.30 4.33 9.23
N THR A 128 10.47 5.25 8.74
CA THR A 128 9.12 5.00 8.25
C THR A 128 9.04 5.43 6.80
N ASN A 129 8.61 4.54 5.95
CA ASN A 129 8.42 4.83 4.52
C ASN A 129 7.48 3.81 3.88
N ALA A 130 7.06 4.13 2.65
CA ALA A 130 6.38 3.20 1.78
C ALA A 130 6.95 3.28 0.37
N SER A 131 6.57 2.35 -0.46
CA SER A 131 6.93 2.35 -1.88
C SER A 131 5.94 1.53 -2.69
N THR A 132 5.52 2.06 -3.81
CA THR A 132 4.73 1.36 -4.82
C THR A 132 5.61 1.04 -6.02
N GLY A 133 5.67 -0.23 -6.37
CA GLY A 133 6.31 -0.74 -7.57
C GLY A 133 5.29 -1.31 -8.56
N PHE A 134 5.79 -1.98 -9.59
CA PHE A 134 4.91 -2.61 -10.60
C PHE A 134 4.04 -3.73 -10.01
N VAL A 135 4.57 -4.55 -9.13
CA VAL A 135 3.89 -5.77 -8.63
C VAL A 135 3.64 -5.76 -7.13
N ARG A 136 4.10 -4.73 -6.42
CA ARG A 136 4.06 -4.68 -4.96
C ARG A 136 3.96 -3.26 -4.44
N THR A 137 3.15 -3.08 -3.40
CA THR A 137 3.18 -1.92 -2.50
C THR A 137 3.63 -2.38 -1.12
N GLN A 138 4.62 -1.70 -0.54
CA GLN A 138 5.23 -2.08 0.72
C GLN A 138 5.34 -0.89 1.67
N TYR A 139 4.97 -1.11 2.93
CA TYR A 139 5.17 -0.19 4.05
C TYR A 139 6.23 -0.73 4.97
N LYS A 140 7.10 0.13 5.49
CA LYS A 140 8.18 -0.24 6.42
C LYS A 140 8.13 0.58 7.69
N LEU A 141 8.44 -0.08 8.81
CA LEU A 141 8.80 0.56 10.07
C LEU A 141 10.08 -0.07 10.58
N ASP A 142 11.10 0.73 10.80
CA ASP A 142 12.40 0.32 11.34
C ASP A 142 12.47 0.80 12.79
N LEU A 143 12.06 -0.07 13.72
CA LEU A 143 11.96 0.28 15.13
C LEU A 143 13.37 0.34 15.76
N PRO A 144 13.72 1.44 16.44
CA PRO A 144 15.07 1.65 16.97
C PRO A 144 15.41 0.73 18.13
N LYS A 145 14.42 0.06 18.72
CA LYS A 145 14.60 -0.90 19.81
C LYS A 145 13.54 -2.00 19.79
N ALA A 146 13.91 -3.18 20.28
CA ALA A 146 13.02 -4.32 20.48
C ALA A 146 12.24 -4.20 21.80
N ASP A 147 11.39 -3.22 21.89
CA ASP A 147 10.52 -2.92 23.03
C ASP A 147 9.12 -3.46 22.74
N PRO A 148 8.50 -4.28 23.62
CA PRO A 148 7.20 -4.88 23.39
C PRO A 148 6.08 -3.86 23.12
N GLU A 149 6.05 -2.75 23.87
CA GLU A 149 5.03 -1.71 23.70
C GLU A 149 5.19 -1.01 22.34
N LEU A 150 6.44 -0.73 21.93
CA LEU A 150 6.73 -0.13 20.64
C LEU A 150 6.35 -1.07 19.49
N ILE A 151 6.61 -2.38 19.64
CA ILE A 151 6.21 -3.39 18.65
C ILE A 151 4.69 -3.47 18.54
N GLU A 152 3.97 -3.49 19.65
CA GLU A 152 2.50 -3.54 19.66
C GLU A 152 1.89 -2.32 18.95
N ARG A 153 2.41 -1.12 19.24
CA ARG A 153 1.99 0.11 18.57
C ARG A 153 2.30 0.11 17.07
N ALA A 154 3.48 -0.39 16.68
CA ALA A 154 3.84 -0.53 15.28
C ALA A 154 2.93 -1.51 14.53
N LEU A 155 2.61 -2.64 15.14
CA LEU A 155 1.67 -3.62 14.58
C LEU A 155 0.24 -3.07 14.50
N PHE A 156 -0.19 -2.27 15.50
CA PHE A 156 -1.45 -1.54 15.43
C PHE A 156 -1.50 -0.62 14.21
N LEU A 157 -0.48 0.23 14.01
CA LEU A 157 -0.42 1.14 12.86
C LEU A 157 -0.39 0.38 11.52
N MET A 158 0.37 -0.73 11.44
CA MET A 158 0.37 -1.58 10.25
C MET A 158 -1.00 -2.22 9.97
N ARG A 159 -1.77 -2.57 11.02
CA ARG A 159 -3.14 -3.05 10.86
C ARG A 159 -4.05 -1.93 10.34
N GLU A 160 -3.95 -0.73 10.87
CA GLU A 160 -4.71 0.44 10.39
C GLU A 160 -4.42 0.69 8.90
N THR A 161 -3.15 0.68 8.50
CA THR A 161 -2.71 0.76 7.09
C THR A 161 -3.26 -0.40 6.25
N ALA A 162 -3.37 -1.61 6.82
CA ALA A 162 -3.77 -2.79 6.06
C ALA A 162 -5.27 -2.83 5.72
N SER A 163 -6.14 -2.30 6.59
CA SER A 163 -7.59 -2.55 6.50
C SER A 163 -8.50 -1.41 6.90
N GLU A 164 -7.99 -0.35 7.49
CA GLU A 164 -8.80 0.68 8.15
C GLU A 164 -8.62 2.09 7.55
N VAL A 165 -7.86 2.23 6.46
CA VAL A 165 -7.63 3.53 5.79
C VAL A 165 -8.96 4.19 5.43
N THR A 166 -9.07 5.48 5.75
CA THR A 166 -10.24 6.30 5.42
C THR A 166 -9.93 7.21 4.22
N PHE A 167 -10.96 7.51 3.44
CA PHE A 167 -10.87 8.33 2.23
C PHE A 167 -11.88 9.48 2.35
N SER A 168 -11.61 10.44 3.26
CA SER A 168 -12.43 11.64 3.33
C SER A 168 -12.26 12.47 2.04
N PRO A 169 -13.30 13.11 1.52
CA PRO A 169 -13.17 13.93 0.31
C PRO A 169 -12.07 15.00 0.42
N GLY A 170 -11.94 15.65 1.58
CA GLY A 170 -10.91 16.67 1.81
C GLY A 170 -9.50 16.09 1.79
N ALA A 171 -9.28 14.92 2.41
CA ALA A 171 -7.98 14.23 2.39
C ALA A 171 -7.61 13.78 0.97
N VAL A 172 -8.58 13.23 0.24
CA VAL A 172 -8.38 12.82 -1.17
C VAL A 172 -7.99 14.01 -2.04
N ASP A 173 -8.70 15.13 -1.93
CA ASP A 173 -8.41 16.33 -2.73
C ASP A 173 -7.07 16.95 -2.35
N GLY A 174 -6.72 16.97 -1.06
CA GLY A 174 -5.42 17.42 -0.58
C GLY A 174 -4.28 16.58 -1.13
N GLU A 175 -4.39 15.26 -0.99
CA GLU A 175 -3.34 14.31 -1.38
C GLU A 175 -3.15 14.25 -2.90
N ARG A 176 -4.21 14.47 -3.68
CA ARG A 176 -4.11 14.61 -5.14
C ARG A 176 -3.12 15.71 -5.54
N GLY A 177 -3.12 16.84 -4.83
CA GLY A 177 -2.17 17.92 -5.05
C GLY A 177 -0.73 17.50 -4.79
N VAL A 178 -0.50 16.70 -3.75
CA VAL A 178 0.82 16.17 -3.36
C VAL A 178 1.34 15.20 -4.43
N VAL A 179 0.53 14.23 -4.84
CA VAL A 179 0.92 13.25 -5.88
C VAL A 179 1.19 13.93 -7.23
N ILE A 180 0.40 14.93 -7.62
CA ILE A 180 0.65 15.70 -8.84
C ILE A 180 1.97 16.50 -8.74
N ALA A 181 2.30 17.04 -7.57
CA ALA A 181 3.57 17.73 -7.37
C ALA A 181 4.74 16.74 -7.49
N GLU A 182 4.64 15.58 -6.85
CA GLU A 182 5.64 14.52 -6.97
C GLU A 182 5.83 14.04 -8.41
N MET A 183 4.74 13.88 -9.16
CA MET A 183 4.80 13.54 -10.58
C MET A 183 5.64 14.55 -11.37
N ARG A 184 5.47 15.86 -11.12
CA ARG A 184 6.26 16.93 -11.76
C ARG A 184 7.74 16.83 -11.38
N ASP A 185 8.04 16.57 -10.12
CA ASP A 185 9.42 16.47 -9.63
C ASP A 185 10.14 15.24 -10.20
N ARG A 186 9.41 14.15 -10.43
CA ARG A 186 9.93 12.95 -11.09
C ARG A 186 10.10 13.08 -12.59
N GLU A 187 9.40 14.00 -13.25
CA GLU A 187 9.47 14.21 -14.71
C GLU A 187 10.77 14.93 -15.11
N ASN A 188 11.90 14.26 -14.85
CA ASN A 188 13.24 14.72 -15.19
C ASN A 188 13.83 13.91 -16.36
N TYR A 189 14.97 14.37 -16.88
CA TYR A 189 15.66 13.72 -18.00
C TYR A 189 15.94 12.21 -17.74
N GLY A 190 16.31 11.86 -16.52
CA GLY A 190 16.59 10.46 -16.15
C GLY A 190 15.34 9.59 -16.27
N PHE A 191 14.20 10.08 -15.81
CA PHE A 191 12.91 9.40 -15.91
C PHE A 191 12.48 9.25 -17.38
N GLN A 192 12.54 10.33 -18.16
CA GLN A 192 12.17 10.32 -19.59
C GLN A 192 13.05 9.34 -20.38
N ARG A 193 14.37 9.35 -20.13
CA ARG A 193 15.29 8.40 -20.75
C ARG A 193 14.96 6.95 -20.39
N ASN A 194 14.70 6.67 -19.12
CA ASN A 194 14.37 5.32 -18.67
C ASN A 194 13.03 4.84 -19.27
N ARG A 195 12.07 5.74 -19.38
CA ARG A 195 10.78 5.48 -20.03
C ARG A 195 10.97 5.13 -21.51
N ALA A 196 11.68 5.96 -22.27
CA ALA A 196 11.98 5.69 -23.66
C ALA A 196 12.76 4.37 -23.87
N ALA A 197 13.72 4.07 -22.98
CA ALA A 197 14.43 2.80 -22.99
C ALA A 197 13.50 1.62 -22.72
N SER A 198 12.57 1.73 -21.76
CA SER A 198 11.60 0.67 -21.48
C SER A 198 10.62 0.44 -22.64
N GLU A 199 10.17 1.49 -23.30
CA GLU A 199 9.31 1.40 -24.49
C GLU A 199 10.04 0.70 -25.66
N LEU A 200 11.34 0.93 -25.81
CA LEU A 200 12.17 0.28 -26.85
C LEU A 200 12.49 -1.18 -26.52
N LEU A 201 12.86 -1.46 -25.26
CA LEU A 201 13.34 -2.78 -24.85
C LEU A 201 12.22 -3.76 -24.50
N TYR A 202 11.10 -3.24 -24.04
CA TYR A 202 9.96 -4.03 -23.55
C TYR A 202 8.63 -3.49 -24.11
N PRO A 203 8.49 -3.43 -25.46
CA PRO A 203 7.25 -2.94 -26.08
C PRO A 203 6.05 -3.80 -25.58
N ASP A 204 4.90 -3.18 -25.42
CA ASP A 204 3.65 -3.81 -24.97
C ASP A 204 3.69 -4.46 -23.56
N SER A 205 4.77 -4.25 -22.82
CA SER A 205 4.89 -4.73 -21.45
C SER A 205 4.38 -3.69 -20.45
N TYR A 206 3.91 -4.14 -19.28
CA TYR A 206 3.54 -3.21 -18.21
C TYR A 206 4.74 -2.38 -17.70
N PHE A 207 5.98 -2.83 -17.91
CA PHE A 207 7.17 -2.02 -17.61
C PHE A 207 7.30 -0.75 -18.44
N SER A 208 6.67 -0.71 -19.61
CA SER A 208 6.65 0.47 -20.49
C SER A 208 5.37 1.29 -20.38
N THR A 209 4.28 0.71 -19.83
CA THR A 209 2.96 1.32 -19.86
C THR A 209 2.34 1.61 -18.48
N ARG A 210 2.85 0.98 -17.40
CA ARG A 210 2.27 1.01 -16.05
C ARG A 210 3.23 1.59 -15.01
N TYR A 211 3.69 2.82 -15.21
CA TYR A 211 4.57 3.47 -14.22
C TYR A 211 3.80 3.73 -12.92
N PRO A 212 4.40 3.38 -11.75
CA PRO A 212 3.72 3.54 -10.46
C PRO A 212 3.25 4.96 -10.14
N ILE A 213 3.94 5.98 -10.65
CA ILE A 213 3.52 7.39 -10.46
C ILE A 213 2.17 7.69 -11.10
N GLY A 214 1.72 6.86 -12.03
CA GLY A 214 0.42 6.99 -12.67
C GLY A 214 0.30 8.03 -13.75
N LYS A 215 -0.94 8.43 -14.01
CA LYS A 215 -1.33 9.46 -14.98
C LYS A 215 -2.10 10.57 -14.29
N LYS A 216 -1.93 11.79 -14.79
CA LYS A 216 -2.59 12.98 -14.22
C LYS A 216 -4.12 12.96 -14.41
N GLU A 217 -4.59 12.26 -15.43
CA GLU A 217 -6.00 12.18 -15.80
C GLU A 217 -6.80 11.22 -14.91
N VAL A 218 -6.15 10.37 -14.12
CA VAL A 218 -6.71 9.47 -13.12
C VAL A 218 -6.62 10.11 -11.74
#